data_ffdb12b6f670f5bfa3ec0bceaed89202
#
_entry.id   ffdb12b6f670f5bfa3ec0bceaed89202
#
_cell.length_a   1.000
_cell.length_b   1.000
_cell.length_c   1.000
_cell.angle_alpha   90.00
_cell.angle_beta   90.00
_cell.angle_gamma   90.00
#
_symmetry.space_group_name_H-M   'P 1'
#
loop_
_entity.id
_entity.type
_entity.pdbx_description
1 polymer ?
#
loop_
_entity_poly.entity_id
_entity_poly.type
_entity_poly.pdbx_seq_one_letter_code
_entity_poly.pdbx_strand_id
1 'polypeptide(L)'
;MTMTTPAPYTSPARDDTMILFSNINKWYGDYQALADINAEVKKGEVVVVCGPSGSGKSTLIRTVNRLEEVKSGQLLFDGHDIHAPMGGAALNKLRSRIGFVFQSFNLFPHLSVMENIMLSPMRVLGVKRADAKAKAGQLLERVGLSNKAGAYPAQLSGGQQQRVAIARALAMEPPAMLFDEPTSALDPEMVGEVLSVMRALAHDGMTMMCVTHEMNFAREVADRVWFMDAGRILEKADPATFFGSPQHPRAQRFLSDLRAH
;
A
#
# COMPACT_ATOMS: atom_id res chain seq x y z
N MET A 1 -44.81 0.56 -0.20
CA MET A 1 -43.69 -0.35 -0.51
C MET A 1 -42.52 0.07 0.37
N THR A 2 -42.33 -0.62 1.47
CA THR A 2 -41.25 -0.38 2.44
C THR A 2 -39.95 -0.97 1.87
N MET A 3 -38.99 -0.11 1.53
CA MET A 3 -37.66 -0.55 1.15
C MET A 3 -36.95 -1.10 2.39
N THR A 4 -36.76 -2.41 2.42
CA THR A 4 -35.97 -3.10 3.43
C THR A 4 -34.49 -2.78 3.18
N THR A 5 -33.90 -2.01 4.06
CA THR A 5 -32.42 -1.78 4.06
C THR A 5 -31.74 -3.14 4.29
N PRO A 6 -30.81 -3.57 3.44
CA PRO A 6 -30.07 -4.81 3.68
C PRO A 6 -29.26 -4.66 4.96
N ALA A 7 -29.30 -5.69 5.81
CA ALA A 7 -28.51 -5.77 7.04
C ALA A 7 -27.01 -5.59 6.75
N PRO A 8 -26.24 -4.92 7.62
CA PRO A 8 -24.82 -4.74 7.43
C PRO A 8 -24.14 -6.11 7.40
N TYR A 9 -23.30 -6.32 6.40
CA TYR A 9 -22.45 -7.51 6.27
C TYR A 9 -21.42 -7.48 7.41
N THR A 10 -21.71 -8.15 8.50
CA THR A 10 -20.76 -8.39 9.60
C THR A 10 -20.19 -9.79 9.42
N SER A 11 -19.16 -9.92 8.60
CA SER A 11 -18.24 -11.06 8.74
C SER A 11 -17.42 -10.79 10.00
N PRO A 12 -17.37 -11.66 11.01
CA PRO A 12 -16.49 -11.47 12.15
C PRO A 12 -15.05 -11.42 11.62
N ALA A 13 -14.30 -10.38 12.02
CA ALA A 13 -12.88 -10.31 11.72
C ALA A 13 -12.23 -11.62 12.23
N ARG A 14 -11.66 -12.42 11.33
CA ARG A 14 -10.92 -13.62 11.72
C ARG A 14 -9.61 -13.14 12.37
N ASP A 15 -9.06 -13.90 13.30
CA ASP A 15 -7.80 -13.56 14.00
C ASP A 15 -6.60 -13.32 13.04
N ASP A 16 -6.70 -13.79 11.79
CA ASP A 16 -5.70 -13.63 10.75
C ASP A 16 -5.92 -12.41 9.82
N THR A 17 -6.99 -11.62 10.01
CA THR A 17 -7.30 -10.46 9.16
C THR A 17 -6.47 -9.24 9.56
N MET A 18 -5.71 -8.67 8.61
CA MET A 18 -4.97 -7.42 8.79
C MET A 18 -5.79 -6.19 8.38
N ILE A 19 -6.45 -6.24 7.21
CA ILE A 19 -7.29 -5.15 6.71
C ILE A 19 -8.64 -5.72 6.31
N LEU A 20 -9.73 -5.11 6.79
CA LEU A 20 -11.10 -5.49 6.42
C LEU A 20 -11.85 -4.27 5.90
N PHE A 21 -12.33 -4.37 4.67
CA PHE A 21 -13.22 -3.40 4.04
C PHE A 21 -14.65 -3.97 4.06
N SER A 22 -15.59 -3.27 4.68
CA SER A 22 -17.00 -3.66 4.76
C SER A 22 -17.88 -2.54 4.23
N ASN A 23 -18.43 -2.71 3.04
CA ASN A 23 -19.32 -1.77 2.35
C ASN A 23 -18.74 -0.35 2.27
N ILE A 24 -17.45 -0.24 1.93
CA ILE A 24 -16.78 1.05 1.84
C ILE A 24 -17.26 1.83 0.63
N ASN A 25 -17.68 3.06 0.89
CA ASN A 25 -18.09 4.02 -0.13
C ASN A 25 -17.37 5.37 0.06
N LYS A 26 -16.95 5.99 -1.04
CA LYS A 26 -16.27 7.29 -1.05
C LYS A 26 -16.73 8.14 -2.21
N TRP A 27 -16.94 9.42 -1.96
CA TRP A 27 -17.27 10.43 -2.97
C TRP A 27 -16.31 11.62 -2.93
N TYR A 28 -16.10 12.21 -4.09
CA TYR A 28 -15.52 13.54 -4.29
C TYR A 28 -16.58 14.42 -4.95
N GLY A 29 -17.25 15.27 -4.17
CA GLY A 29 -18.47 15.94 -4.63
C GLY A 29 -19.53 14.91 -5.03
N ASP A 30 -19.98 14.99 -6.28
CA ASP A 30 -20.99 14.06 -6.85
C ASP A 30 -20.36 12.81 -7.47
N TYR A 31 -19.04 12.75 -7.60
CA TYR A 31 -18.34 11.61 -8.17
C TYR A 31 -18.08 10.53 -7.13
N GLN A 32 -18.63 9.33 -7.36
CA GLN A 32 -18.40 8.17 -6.50
C GLN A 32 -17.10 7.47 -6.91
N ALA A 33 -16.05 7.65 -6.11
CA ALA A 33 -14.74 7.07 -6.35
C ALA A 33 -14.59 5.63 -5.85
N LEU A 34 -15.33 5.25 -4.80
CA LEU A 34 -15.42 3.87 -4.31
C LEU A 34 -16.90 3.51 -4.05
N ALA A 35 -17.31 2.34 -4.54
CA ALA A 35 -18.68 1.88 -4.45
C ALA A 35 -18.73 0.43 -3.92
N ASP A 36 -19.31 0.25 -2.73
CA ASP A 36 -19.59 -1.03 -2.07
C ASP A 36 -18.35 -1.95 -2.01
N ILE A 37 -17.19 -1.41 -1.61
CA ILE A 37 -15.99 -2.21 -1.47
C ILE A 37 -16.11 -3.16 -0.28
N ASN A 38 -16.03 -4.46 -0.58
CA ASN A 38 -16.00 -5.55 0.38
C ASN A 38 -14.79 -6.44 0.08
N ALA A 39 -13.79 -6.43 0.96
CA ALA A 39 -12.55 -7.16 0.75
C ALA A 39 -11.80 -7.34 2.08
N GLU A 40 -10.88 -8.29 2.11
CA GLU A 40 -9.99 -8.50 3.26
C GLU A 40 -8.56 -8.80 2.80
N VAL A 41 -7.58 -8.32 3.56
CA VAL A 41 -6.15 -8.69 3.45
C VAL A 41 -5.77 -9.42 4.73
N LYS A 42 -5.17 -10.60 4.60
CA LYS A 42 -4.72 -11.39 5.75
C LYS A 42 -3.31 -11.01 6.18
N LYS A 43 -2.94 -11.37 7.40
CA LYS A 43 -1.56 -11.22 7.91
C LYS A 43 -0.60 -12.06 7.06
N GLY A 44 0.49 -11.43 6.62
CA GLY A 44 1.48 -12.05 5.72
C GLY A 44 1.05 -12.16 4.26
N GLU A 45 -0.17 -11.74 3.91
CA GLU A 45 -0.69 -11.80 2.54
C GLU A 45 -0.21 -10.61 1.70
N VAL A 46 0.14 -10.87 0.45
CA VAL A 46 0.42 -9.87 -0.57
C VAL A 46 -0.77 -9.75 -1.52
N VAL A 47 -1.45 -8.61 -1.46
CA VAL A 47 -2.56 -8.28 -2.36
C VAL A 47 -2.11 -7.23 -3.36
N VAL A 48 -2.24 -7.54 -4.65
CA VAL A 48 -2.01 -6.58 -5.73
C VAL A 48 -3.34 -6.06 -6.25
N VAL A 49 -3.48 -4.73 -6.33
CA VAL A 49 -4.65 -4.05 -6.88
C VAL A 49 -4.28 -3.48 -8.24
N CYS A 50 -4.96 -3.93 -9.28
CA CYS A 50 -4.75 -3.47 -10.66
C CYS A 50 -6.07 -3.01 -11.31
N GLY A 51 -5.96 -2.39 -12.49
CA GLY A 51 -7.11 -1.86 -13.23
C GLY A 51 -6.78 -0.55 -13.94
N PRO A 52 -7.69 -0.03 -14.80
CA PRO A 52 -7.47 1.18 -15.57
C PRO A 52 -7.22 2.41 -14.68
N SER A 53 -6.62 3.45 -15.28
CA SER A 53 -6.47 4.76 -14.61
C SER A 53 -7.85 5.32 -14.22
N GLY A 54 -7.94 5.95 -13.05
CA GLY A 54 -9.20 6.49 -12.53
C GLY A 54 -10.17 5.45 -11.95
N SER A 55 -9.81 4.16 -11.87
CA SER A 55 -10.69 3.12 -11.30
C SER A 55 -10.84 3.15 -9.78
N GLY A 56 -10.13 4.04 -9.06
CA GLY A 56 -10.25 4.19 -7.61
C GLY A 56 -9.16 3.49 -6.79
N LYS A 57 -8.14 2.87 -7.41
CA LYS A 57 -7.07 2.10 -6.72
C LYS A 57 -6.33 2.92 -5.67
N SER A 58 -5.80 4.08 -6.05
CA SER A 58 -5.09 4.98 -5.12
C SER A 58 -6.01 5.53 -4.03
N THR A 59 -7.28 5.81 -4.37
CA THR A 59 -8.28 6.19 -3.37
C THR A 59 -8.49 5.07 -2.36
N LEU A 60 -8.64 3.82 -2.82
CA LEU A 60 -8.84 2.66 -1.96
C LEU A 60 -7.67 2.50 -0.96
N ILE A 61 -6.44 2.45 -1.44
CA ILE A 61 -5.28 2.24 -0.57
C ILE A 61 -5.07 3.38 0.41
N ARG A 62 -5.39 4.63 0.02
CA ARG A 62 -5.29 5.82 0.88
C ARG A 62 -6.36 5.89 1.95
N THR A 63 -7.46 5.13 1.84
CA THR A 63 -8.42 5.03 2.94
C THR A 63 -7.85 4.28 4.13
N VAL A 64 -6.94 3.32 3.91
CA VAL A 64 -6.37 2.45 4.96
C VAL A 64 -5.55 3.24 5.99
N ASN A 65 -4.82 4.27 5.58
CA ASN A 65 -4.07 5.14 6.50
C ASN A 65 -4.79 6.45 6.80
N ARG A 66 -6.09 6.54 6.41
CA ARG A 66 -6.94 7.70 6.61
C ARG A 66 -6.37 8.99 5.98
N LEU A 67 -5.67 8.87 4.84
CA LEU A 67 -5.37 10.01 3.96
C LEU A 67 -6.63 10.41 3.18
N GLU A 68 -7.49 9.43 2.90
CA GLU A 68 -8.82 9.63 2.34
C GLU A 68 -9.87 9.15 3.34
N GLU A 69 -10.85 9.99 3.65
CA GLU A 69 -11.95 9.62 4.52
C GLU A 69 -13.05 8.90 3.73
N VAL A 70 -13.59 7.83 4.29
CA VAL A 70 -14.75 7.13 3.71
C VAL A 70 -16.04 7.86 4.05
N LYS A 71 -17.06 7.76 3.20
CA LYS A 71 -18.38 8.34 3.42
C LYS A 71 -19.27 7.40 4.22
N SER A 72 -19.15 6.09 3.98
CA SER A 72 -19.90 5.03 4.69
C SER A 72 -19.15 3.71 4.61
N GLY A 73 -19.56 2.77 5.44
CA GLY A 73 -18.93 1.47 5.62
C GLY A 73 -18.02 1.43 6.84
N GLN A 74 -17.38 0.30 7.07
CA GLN A 74 -16.43 0.09 8.15
C GLN A 74 -15.12 -0.41 7.59
N LEU A 75 -14.00 0.17 8.03
CA LEU A 75 -12.66 -0.23 7.66
C LEU A 75 -11.84 -0.52 8.91
N LEU A 76 -11.45 -1.80 9.05
CA LEU A 76 -10.65 -2.25 10.18
C LEU A 76 -9.20 -2.45 9.74
N PHE A 77 -8.27 -2.07 10.58
CA PHE A 77 -6.85 -2.40 10.49
C PHE A 77 -6.41 -3.08 11.79
N ASP A 78 -5.99 -4.33 11.70
CA ASP A 78 -5.62 -5.18 12.84
C ASP A 78 -6.69 -5.13 13.95
N GLY A 79 -7.96 -5.30 13.55
CA GLY A 79 -9.13 -5.29 14.41
C GLY A 79 -9.62 -3.92 14.89
N HIS A 80 -8.92 -2.82 14.56
CA HIS A 80 -9.29 -1.47 14.98
C HIS A 80 -9.98 -0.70 13.86
N ASP A 81 -11.13 -0.08 14.14
CA ASP A 81 -11.83 0.78 13.19
C ASP A 81 -11.03 2.09 13.00
N ILE A 82 -10.46 2.24 11.80
CA ILE A 82 -9.58 3.38 11.49
C ILE A 82 -10.33 4.65 11.13
N HIS A 83 -11.62 4.56 10.84
CA HIS A 83 -12.47 5.73 10.57
C HIS A 83 -13.34 6.14 11.77
N ALA A 84 -13.26 5.42 12.89
CA ALA A 84 -13.88 5.85 14.13
C ALA A 84 -13.40 7.25 14.55
N PRO A 85 -14.21 8.05 15.23
CA PRO A 85 -13.79 9.34 15.78
C PRO A 85 -12.59 9.16 16.70
N MET A 86 -11.47 9.84 16.39
CA MET A 86 -10.26 9.78 17.20
C MET A 86 -9.51 11.11 17.17
N GLY A 87 -8.83 11.43 18.28
CA GLY A 87 -7.98 12.61 18.38
C GLY A 87 -6.67 12.45 17.58
N GLY A 88 -6.00 13.56 17.30
CA GLY A 88 -4.78 13.59 16.47
C GLY A 88 -3.66 12.66 16.98
N ALA A 89 -3.47 12.53 18.29
CA ALA A 89 -2.48 11.60 18.86
C ALA A 89 -2.81 10.13 18.55
N ALA A 90 -4.08 9.73 18.64
CA ALA A 90 -4.53 8.38 18.30
C ALA A 90 -4.37 8.10 16.80
N LEU A 91 -4.70 9.08 15.96
CA LEU A 91 -4.51 9.00 14.51
C LEU A 91 -3.01 8.85 14.15
N ASN A 92 -2.14 9.61 14.78
CA ASN A 92 -0.69 9.48 14.56
C ASN A 92 -0.17 8.10 15.00
N LYS A 93 -0.67 7.57 16.12
CA LYS A 93 -0.35 6.21 16.58
C LYS A 93 -0.86 5.15 15.59
N LEU A 94 -2.05 5.31 15.03
CA LEU A 94 -2.56 4.44 13.98
C LEU A 94 -1.66 4.47 12.74
N ARG A 95 -1.37 5.67 12.23
CA ARG A 95 -0.52 5.86 11.04
C ARG A 95 0.89 5.32 11.22
N SER A 96 1.44 5.34 12.43
CA SER A 96 2.77 4.77 12.70
C SER A 96 2.82 3.25 12.56
N ARG A 97 1.67 2.57 12.60
CA ARG A 97 1.55 1.12 12.39
C ARG A 97 1.33 0.74 10.92
N ILE A 98 1.16 1.70 10.03
CA ILE A 98 0.89 1.48 8.61
C ILE A 98 2.04 2.08 7.82
N GLY A 99 2.90 1.24 7.26
CA GLY A 99 3.93 1.69 6.34
C GLY A 99 3.27 2.13 5.03
N PHE A 100 3.58 3.34 4.56
CA PHE A 100 3.02 3.85 3.30
C PHE A 100 4.13 4.38 2.40
N VAL A 101 4.16 3.87 1.17
CA VAL A 101 5.09 4.28 0.12
C VAL A 101 4.29 4.88 -1.02
N PHE A 102 4.56 6.14 -1.32
CA PHE A 102 3.87 6.92 -2.34
C PHE A 102 4.52 6.78 -3.71
N GLN A 103 3.79 7.13 -4.75
CA GLN A 103 4.29 7.31 -6.12
C GLN A 103 5.42 8.36 -6.17
N SER A 104 5.24 9.50 -5.49
CA SER A 104 6.29 10.49 -5.28
C SER A 104 7.03 10.12 -3.99
N PHE A 105 8.34 10.15 -4.00
CA PHE A 105 9.21 9.64 -2.92
C PHE A 105 8.99 10.33 -1.57
N ASN A 106 8.56 11.61 -1.59
CA ASN A 106 8.22 12.42 -0.42
C ASN A 106 9.31 12.44 0.66
N LEU A 107 10.58 12.39 0.25
CA LEU A 107 11.70 12.55 1.16
C LEU A 107 11.82 14.01 1.62
N PHE A 108 12.31 14.21 2.84
CA PHE A 108 12.63 15.53 3.36
C PHE A 108 13.91 16.04 2.68
N PRO A 109 13.85 17.06 1.80
CA PRO A 109 14.98 17.44 0.96
C PRO A 109 16.16 18.05 1.74
N HIS A 110 15.87 18.60 2.92
CA HIS A 110 16.86 19.21 3.82
C HIS A 110 17.49 18.24 4.81
N LEU A 111 17.09 16.97 4.81
CA LEU A 111 17.64 15.90 5.64
C LEU A 111 18.45 14.93 4.78
N SER A 112 19.54 14.41 5.35
CA SER A 112 20.28 13.31 4.74
C SER A 112 19.42 12.03 4.67
N VAL A 113 19.86 11.05 3.88
CA VAL A 113 19.22 9.74 3.78
C VAL A 113 19.07 9.08 5.17
N MET A 114 20.14 9.08 5.94
CA MET A 114 20.13 8.56 7.32
C MET A 114 19.09 9.28 8.19
N GLU A 115 19.04 10.59 8.13
CA GLU A 115 18.12 11.40 8.92
C GLU A 115 16.66 11.22 8.48
N ASN A 116 16.40 11.06 7.18
CA ASN A 116 15.07 10.72 6.66
C ASN A 116 14.52 9.44 7.27
N ILE A 117 15.37 8.41 7.44
CA ILE A 117 14.96 7.13 8.01
C ILE A 117 14.80 7.23 9.53
N MET A 118 15.69 7.94 10.21
CA MET A 118 15.71 8.05 11.68
C MET A 118 14.59 8.93 12.25
N LEU A 119 14.09 9.91 11.48
CA LEU A 119 13.23 10.98 11.98
C LEU A 119 11.98 10.45 12.67
N SER A 120 11.22 9.59 11.98
CA SER A 120 9.93 9.09 12.48
C SER A 120 10.07 8.19 13.72
N PRO A 121 10.97 7.20 13.78
CA PRO A 121 11.21 6.44 15.00
C PRO A 121 11.57 7.29 16.19
N MET A 122 12.44 8.29 16.00
CA MET A 122 12.84 9.19 17.08
C MET A 122 11.71 10.10 17.58
N ARG A 123 10.91 10.67 16.65
CA ARG A 123 9.88 11.65 16.96
C ARG A 123 8.56 11.03 17.43
N VAL A 124 8.19 9.88 16.86
CA VAL A 124 6.88 9.25 17.09
C VAL A 124 6.99 8.14 18.14
N LEU A 125 8.04 7.30 18.08
CA LEU A 125 8.21 6.17 18.98
C LEU A 125 9.16 6.47 20.16
N GLY A 126 9.82 7.63 20.16
CA GLY A 126 10.77 8.01 21.22
C GLY A 126 12.06 7.19 21.22
N VAL A 127 12.40 6.53 20.10
CA VAL A 127 13.62 5.71 19.97
C VAL A 127 14.86 6.60 20.16
N LYS A 128 15.84 6.14 20.93
CA LYS A 128 17.08 6.86 21.12
C LYS A 128 17.87 6.99 19.82
N ARG A 129 18.58 8.10 19.65
CA ARG A 129 19.34 8.40 18.42
C ARG A 129 20.31 7.30 18.02
N ALA A 130 20.99 6.68 18.99
CA ALA A 130 21.93 5.59 18.72
C ALA A 130 21.23 4.36 18.12
N ASP A 131 20.10 3.96 18.69
CA ASP A 131 19.32 2.79 18.25
C ASP A 131 18.66 3.07 16.89
N ALA A 132 18.10 4.28 16.71
CA ALA A 132 17.55 4.71 15.42
C ALA A 132 18.62 4.71 14.31
N LYS A 133 19.86 5.14 14.62
CA LYS A 133 20.98 5.13 13.67
C LYS A 133 21.39 3.69 13.30
N ALA A 134 21.48 2.80 14.28
CA ALA A 134 21.81 1.40 14.05
C ALA A 134 20.76 0.72 13.15
N LYS A 135 19.47 0.91 13.47
CA LYS A 135 18.35 0.39 12.66
C LYS A 135 18.35 0.98 11.25
N ALA A 136 18.55 2.28 11.11
CA ALA A 136 18.62 2.92 9.80
C ALA A 136 19.79 2.38 8.94
N GLY A 137 20.94 2.08 9.57
CA GLY A 137 22.07 1.42 8.89
C GLY A 137 21.69 0.05 8.34
N GLN A 138 21.04 -0.79 9.14
CA GLN A 138 20.55 -2.12 8.72
C GLN A 138 19.54 -2.01 7.57
N LEU A 139 18.61 -1.03 7.64
CA LEU A 139 17.63 -0.82 6.58
C LEU A 139 18.28 -0.32 5.29
N LEU A 140 19.29 0.54 5.37
CA LEU A 140 20.07 0.98 4.21
C LEU A 140 20.81 -0.18 3.55
N GLU A 141 21.35 -1.09 4.33
CA GLU A 141 21.96 -2.32 3.82
C GLU A 141 20.92 -3.18 3.09
N ARG A 142 19.74 -3.37 3.72
CA ARG A 142 18.64 -4.16 3.15
C ARG A 142 18.14 -3.62 1.80
N VAL A 143 18.17 -2.29 1.60
CA VAL A 143 17.78 -1.65 0.33
C VAL A 143 18.96 -1.37 -0.59
N GLY A 144 20.19 -1.84 -0.26
CA GLY A 144 21.39 -1.70 -1.08
C GLY A 144 21.94 -0.27 -1.18
N LEU A 145 21.80 0.55 -0.13
CA LEU A 145 22.18 1.97 -0.12
C LEU A 145 23.07 2.36 1.06
N SER A 146 23.84 1.43 1.63
CA SER A 146 24.73 1.69 2.79
C SER A 146 25.71 2.83 2.53
N ASN A 147 26.22 2.95 1.28
CA ASN A 147 27.15 3.99 0.86
C ASN A 147 26.50 5.38 0.63
N LYS A 148 25.17 5.48 0.74
CA LYS A 148 24.39 6.72 0.53
C LYS A 148 23.88 7.36 1.83
N ALA A 149 24.25 6.84 3.00
CA ALA A 149 23.75 7.29 4.30
C ALA A 149 23.85 8.80 4.53
N GLY A 150 24.96 9.42 4.11
CA GLY A 150 25.20 10.87 4.21
C GLY A 150 24.72 11.71 3.03
N ALA A 151 24.22 11.10 1.96
CA ALA A 151 23.72 11.81 0.79
C ALA A 151 22.37 12.49 1.09
N TYR A 152 22.05 13.52 0.29
CA TYR A 152 20.74 14.20 0.32
C TYR A 152 19.86 13.72 -0.85
N PRO A 153 18.52 13.84 -0.76
CA PRO A 153 17.61 13.38 -1.81
C PRO A 153 17.97 13.86 -3.22
N ALA A 154 18.39 15.12 -3.37
CA ALA A 154 18.79 15.67 -4.67
C ALA A 154 20.04 15.01 -5.30
N GLN A 155 20.79 14.23 -4.54
CA GLN A 155 21.99 13.50 -4.98
C GLN A 155 21.69 12.03 -5.34
N LEU A 156 20.42 11.63 -5.32
CA LEU A 156 19.95 10.27 -5.54
C LEU A 156 19.16 10.17 -6.85
N SER A 157 19.29 9.03 -7.54
CA SER A 157 18.37 8.68 -8.62
C SER A 157 16.95 8.44 -8.08
N GLY A 158 15.93 8.46 -8.96
CA GLY A 158 14.56 8.17 -8.56
C GLY A 158 14.40 6.82 -7.86
N GLY A 159 15.00 5.76 -8.40
CA GLY A 159 14.98 4.44 -7.78
C GLY A 159 15.69 4.38 -6.42
N GLN A 160 16.77 5.14 -6.25
CA GLN A 160 17.43 5.28 -4.95
C GLN A 160 16.54 6.02 -3.96
N GLN A 161 15.89 7.12 -4.37
CA GLN A 161 14.94 7.85 -3.51
C GLN A 161 13.77 6.97 -3.07
N GLN A 162 13.23 6.16 -3.98
CA GLN A 162 12.13 5.24 -3.66
C GLN A 162 12.58 4.15 -2.67
N ARG A 163 13.76 3.58 -2.84
CA ARG A 163 14.31 2.62 -1.87
C ARG A 163 14.56 3.24 -0.50
N VAL A 164 14.96 4.51 -0.43
CA VAL A 164 15.02 5.25 0.84
C VAL A 164 13.62 5.46 1.44
N ALA A 165 12.60 5.76 0.63
CA ALA A 165 11.22 5.89 1.10
C ALA A 165 10.69 4.56 1.67
N ILE A 166 11.03 3.42 1.06
CA ILE A 166 10.71 2.08 1.60
C ILE A 166 11.44 1.87 2.94
N ALA A 167 12.74 2.13 3.01
CA ALA A 167 13.51 2.00 4.25
C ALA A 167 12.95 2.89 5.37
N ARG A 168 12.55 4.12 5.06
CA ARG A 168 11.90 5.04 6.00
C ARG A 168 10.58 4.49 6.54
N ALA A 169 9.75 3.89 5.68
CA ALA A 169 8.50 3.27 6.11
C ALA A 169 8.77 2.06 7.01
N LEU A 170 9.73 1.21 6.65
CA LEU A 170 10.14 0.03 7.42
C LEU A 170 10.75 0.38 8.79
N ALA A 171 11.32 1.58 8.95
CA ALA A 171 11.92 2.01 10.21
C ALA A 171 10.90 2.13 11.36
N MET A 172 9.61 2.23 11.04
CA MET A 172 8.52 2.23 12.01
C MET A 172 8.08 0.82 12.43
N GLU A 173 8.67 -0.24 11.85
CA GLU A 173 8.32 -1.66 12.06
C GLU A 173 6.81 -1.93 11.91
N PRO A 174 6.21 -1.50 10.80
CA PRO A 174 4.76 -1.63 10.61
C PRO A 174 4.38 -3.09 10.37
N PRO A 175 3.22 -3.58 10.89
CA PRO A 175 2.71 -4.91 10.58
C PRO A 175 2.21 -5.05 9.13
N ALA A 176 2.01 -3.95 8.41
CA ALA A 176 1.64 -3.97 6.99
C ALA A 176 2.23 -2.77 6.23
N MET A 177 2.55 -3.01 4.96
CA MET A 177 3.06 -2.02 4.01
C MET A 177 2.07 -1.77 2.88
N LEU A 178 1.81 -0.51 2.58
CA LEU A 178 0.96 -0.06 1.49
C LEU A 178 1.81 0.63 0.43
N PHE A 179 1.69 0.23 -0.83
CA PHE A 179 2.43 0.78 -1.96
C PHE A 179 1.46 1.36 -2.98
N ASP A 180 1.50 2.67 -3.18
CA ASP A 180 0.65 3.38 -4.14
C ASP A 180 1.49 3.76 -5.37
N GLU A 181 1.48 2.89 -6.37
CA GLU A 181 2.23 3.01 -7.64
C GLU A 181 3.73 3.35 -7.44
N PRO A 182 4.49 2.54 -6.69
CA PRO A 182 5.84 2.90 -6.26
C PRO A 182 6.88 3.02 -7.38
N THR A 183 6.55 2.58 -8.60
CA THR A 183 7.46 2.59 -9.76
C THR A 183 7.04 3.54 -10.86
N SER A 184 5.84 4.12 -10.82
CA SER A 184 5.28 4.89 -11.94
C SER A 184 5.99 6.24 -12.22
N ALA A 185 6.78 6.75 -11.27
CA ALA A 185 7.59 7.96 -11.44
C ALA A 185 9.07 7.65 -11.77
N LEU A 186 9.39 6.39 -12.12
CA LEU A 186 10.76 5.93 -12.35
C LEU A 186 11.01 5.65 -13.81
N ASP A 187 12.27 5.86 -14.23
CA ASP A 187 12.76 5.35 -15.50
C ASP A 187 12.79 3.82 -15.50
N PRO A 188 12.52 3.15 -16.64
CA PRO A 188 12.42 1.69 -16.71
C PRO A 188 13.64 0.94 -16.14
N GLU A 189 14.84 1.50 -16.29
CA GLU A 189 16.07 0.91 -15.79
C GLU A 189 16.12 0.83 -14.25
N MET A 190 15.37 1.72 -13.55
CA MET A 190 15.36 1.80 -12.10
C MET A 190 14.25 0.99 -11.44
N VAL A 191 13.23 0.58 -12.22
CA VAL A 191 12.06 -0.17 -11.73
C VAL A 191 12.49 -1.49 -11.09
N GLY A 192 13.41 -2.21 -11.75
CA GLY A 192 13.88 -3.53 -11.29
C GLY A 192 14.46 -3.52 -9.87
N GLU A 193 15.20 -2.48 -9.51
CA GLU A 193 15.83 -2.35 -8.19
C GLU A 193 14.78 -2.16 -7.07
N VAL A 194 13.74 -1.37 -7.33
CA VAL A 194 12.64 -1.15 -6.38
C VAL A 194 11.81 -2.42 -6.22
N LEU A 195 11.46 -3.08 -7.33
CA LEU A 195 10.71 -4.34 -7.30
C LEU A 195 11.50 -5.46 -6.60
N SER A 196 12.83 -5.48 -6.71
CA SER A 196 13.67 -6.44 -5.98
C SER A 196 13.53 -6.30 -4.47
N VAL A 197 13.53 -5.06 -3.95
CA VAL A 197 13.28 -4.80 -2.53
C VAL A 197 11.87 -5.25 -2.13
N MET A 198 10.85 -4.97 -2.94
CA MET A 198 9.48 -5.38 -2.66
C MET A 198 9.31 -6.91 -2.68
N ARG A 199 10.01 -7.64 -3.60
CA ARG A 199 10.04 -9.10 -3.59
C ARG A 199 10.63 -9.67 -2.31
N ALA A 200 11.74 -9.10 -1.85
CA ALA A 200 12.36 -9.51 -0.60
C ALA A 200 11.40 -9.32 0.60
N LEU A 201 10.66 -8.22 0.65
CA LEU A 201 9.66 -7.98 1.69
C LEU A 201 8.52 -9.01 1.65
N ALA A 202 8.03 -9.36 0.45
CA ALA A 202 7.01 -10.38 0.26
C ALA A 202 7.50 -11.76 0.74
N HIS A 203 8.72 -12.14 0.34
CA HIS A 203 9.35 -13.39 0.76
C HIS A 203 9.55 -13.48 2.29
N ASP A 204 9.83 -12.36 2.94
CA ASP A 204 9.97 -12.28 4.40
C ASP A 204 8.60 -12.32 5.13
N GLY A 205 7.49 -12.51 4.43
CA GLY A 205 6.14 -12.61 5.00
C GLY A 205 5.52 -11.28 5.43
N MET A 206 6.00 -10.15 4.86
CA MET A 206 5.39 -8.84 5.11
C MET A 206 3.97 -8.79 4.52
N THR A 207 2.98 -8.37 5.33
CA THR A 207 1.65 -8.06 4.80
C THR A 207 1.75 -6.87 3.86
N MET A 208 1.29 -7.01 2.63
CA MET A 208 1.41 -5.95 1.64
C MET A 208 0.11 -5.73 0.85
N MET A 209 -0.22 -4.46 0.61
CA MET A 209 -1.23 -4.08 -0.38
C MET A 209 -0.56 -3.15 -1.39
N CYS A 210 -0.52 -3.56 -2.66
CA CYS A 210 0.24 -2.88 -3.70
C CYS A 210 -0.67 -2.46 -4.85
N VAL A 211 -0.77 -1.17 -5.12
CA VAL A 211 -1.32 -0.63 -6.37
C VAL A 211 -0.16 -0.54 -7.35
N THR A 212 -0.23 -1.26 -8.46
CA THR A 212 0.84 -1.27 -9.46
C THR A 212 0.36 -1.63 -10.86
N HIS A 213 1.12 -1.21 -11.86
CA HIS A 213 1.01 -1.63 -13.26
C HIS A 213 2.05 -2.70 -13.64
N GLU A 214 2.88 -3.13 -12.71
CA GLU A 214 3.93 -4.13 -12.90
C GLU A 214 3.33 -5.55 -12.83
N MET A 215 2.77 -6.03 -13.94
CA MET A 215 2.04 -7.31 -13.94
C MET A 215 2.95 -8.52 -13.74
N ASN A 216 4.23 -8.44 -14.13
CA ASN A 216 5.18 -9.52 -13.86
C ASN A 216 5.48 -9.64 -12.35
N PHE A 217 5.62 -8.51 -11.67
CA PHE A 217 5.73 -8.49 -10.21
C PHE A 217 4.47 -9.08 -9.55
N ALA A 218 3.28 -8.69 -10.01
CA ALA A 218 2.04 -9.24 -9.49
C ALA A 218 1.94 -10.76 -9.65
N ARG A 219 2.35 -11.30 -10.80
CA ARG A 219 2.38 -12.76 -11.06
C ARG A 219 3.31 -13.52 -10.11
N GLU A 220 4.43 -12.89 -9.76
CA GLU A 220 5.51 -13.53 -9.01
C GLU A 220 5.25 -13.53 -7.50
N VAL A 221 4.69 -12.46 -6.95
CA VAL A 221 4.65 -12.27 -5.50
C VAL A 221 3.25 -12.18 -4.89
N ALA A 222 2.20 -11.93 -5.69
CA ALA A 222 0.88 -11.76 -5.13
C ALA A 222 0.28 -13.11 -4.70
N ASP A 223 -0.34 -13.13 -3.53
CA ASP A 223 -1.24 -14.22 -3.12
C ASP A 223 -2.63 -14.02 -3.75
N ARG A 224 -3.06 -12.75 -3.88
CA ARG A 224 -4.31 -12.37 -4.55
C ARG A 224 -4.15 -11.13 -5.39
N VAL A 225 -4.87 -11.10 -6.51
CA VAL A 225 -5.03 -9.94 -7.39
C VAL A 225 -6.47 -9.45 -7.31
N TRP A 226 -6.63 -8.15 -7.06
CA TRP A 226 -7.92 -7.48 -7.12
C TRP A 226 -7.97 -6.59 -8.35
N PHE A 227 -8.89 -6.87 -9.25
CA PHE A 227 -9.14 -6.04 -10.42
C PHE A 227 -10.22 -5.00 -10.09
N MET A 228 -9.86 -3.73 -10.22
CA MET A 228 -10.78 -2.61 -9.99
C MET A 228 -11.15 -1.90 -11.27
N ASP A 229 -12.44 -1.58 -11.41
CA ASP A 229 -12.95 -0.69 -12.44
C ASP A 229 -14.14 0.10 -11.91
N ALA A 230 -14.29 1.37 -12.33
CA ALA A 230 -15.39 2.26 -11.95
C ALA A 230 -15.70 2.26 -10.43
N GLY A 231 -14.66 2.31 -9.60
CA GLY A 231 -14.79 2.36 -8.13
C GLY A 231 -15.18 1.05 -7.46
N ARG A 232 -15.21 -0.08 -8.17
CA ARG A 232 -15.60 -1.40 -7.66
C ARG A 232 -14.48 -2.42 -7.82
N ILE A 233 -14.39 -3.38 -6.92
CA ILE A 233 -13.59 -4.59 -7.14
C ILE A 233 -14.46 -5.56 -7.94
N LEU A 234 -14.13 -5.78 -9.19
CA LEU A 234 -14.91 -6.62 -10.12
C LEU A 234 -14.46 -8.08 -10.09
N GLU A 235 -13.19 -8.33 -9.77
CA GLU A 235 -12.65 -9.69 -9.66
C GLU A 235 -11.60 -9.76 -8.55
N LYS A 236 -11.59 -10.85 -7.81
CA LYS A 236 -10.57 -11.22 -6.82
C LYS A 236 -10.19 -12.66 -7.07
N ALA A 237 -8.94 -12.90 -7.46
CA ALA A 237 -8.46 -14.23 -7.79
C ALA A 237 -6.99 -14.41 -7.36
N ASP A 238 -6.52 -15.63 -7.31
CA ASP A 238 -5.08 -15.92 -7.28
C ASP A 238 -4.43 -15.51 -8.61
N PRO A 239 -3.09 -15.27 -8.65
CA PRO A 239 -2.43 -14.82 -9.86
C PRO A 239 -2.58 -15.78 -11.05
N ALA A 240 -2.53 -17.09 -10.83
CA ALA A 240 -2.64 -18.06 -11.90
C ALA A 240 -4.01 -17.97 -12.60
N THR A 241 -5.08 -17.89 -11.82
CA THR A 241 -6.44 -17.70 -12.30
C THR A 241 -6.60 -16.34 -12.99
N PHE A 242 -6.19 -15.24 -12.33
CA PHE A 242 -6.37 -13.90 -12.87
C PHE A 242 -5.66 -13.70 -14.21
N PHE A 243 -4.41 -14.12 -14.33
CA PHE A 243 -3.61 -13.93 -15.55
C PHE A 243 -3.83 -15.02 -16.60
N GLY A 244 -4.30 -16.21 -16.22
CA GLY A 244 -4.54 -17.33 -17.13
C GLY A 244 -5.95 -17.38 -17.70
N SER A 245 -6.95 -17.20 -16.84
CA SER A 245 -8.37 -17.32 -17.19
C SER A 245 -9.24 -16.36 -16.37
N PRO A 246 -9.06 -15.02 -16.54
CA PRO A 246 -9.87 -14.04 -15.83
C PRO A 246 -11.36 -14.24 -16.12
N GLN A 247 -12.19 -14.13 -15.08
CA GLN A 247 -13.61 -14.44 -15.18
C GLN A 247 -14.44 -13.23 -15.63
N HIS A 248 -14.06 -12.01 -15.19
CA HIS A 248 -14.83 -10.82 -15.51
C HIS A 248 -14.46 -10.26 -16.89
N PRO A 249 -15.42 -9.96 -17.81
CA PRO A 249 -15.13 -9.47 -19.16
C PRO A 249 -14.24 -8.21 -19.21
N ARG A 250 -14.39 -7.32 -18.23
CA ARG A 250 -13.55 -6.11 -18.11
C ARG A 250 -12.09 -6.46 -17.75
N ALA A 251 -11.87 -7.48 -16.92
CA ALA A 251 -10.52 -7.97 -16.60
C ALA A 251 -9.87 -8.64 -17.83
N GLN A 252 -10.64 -9.43 -18.59
CA GLN A 252 -10.17 -10.03 -19.84
C GLN A 252 -9.70 -8.97 -20.83
N ARG A 253 -10.51 -7.94 -21.06
CA ARG A 253 -10.16 -6.81 -21.93
C ARG A 253 -8.91 -6.07 -21.44
N PHE A 254 -8.86 -5.73 -20.15
CA PHE A 254 -7.71 -5.06 -19.54
C PHE A 254 -6.40 -5.83 -19.76
N LEU A 255 -6.41 -7.16 -19.54
CA LEU A 255 -5.23 -8.00 -19.75
C LEU A 255 -4.88 -8.17 -21.23
N SER A 256 -5.88 -8.17 -22.13
CA SER A 256 -5.65 -8.18 -23.58
C SER A 256 -4.96 -6.89 -24.04
N ASP A 257 -5.43 -5.73 -23.57
CA ASP A 257 -4.86 -4.43 -23.91
C ASP A 257 -3.40 -4.30 -23.43
N LEU A 258 -3.09 -4.84 -22.23
CA LEU A 258 -1.72 -4.87 -21.70
C LEU A 258 -0.75 -5.78 -22.47
N ARG A 259 -1.25 -6.81 -23.16
CA ARG A 259 -0.41 -7.71 -23.97
C ARG A 259 -0.13 -7.15 -25.37
N ALA A 260 -0.91 -6.16 -25.79
CA ALA A 260 -0.81 -5.53 -27.11
C ALA A 260 0.23 -4.38 -27.15
N HIS A 261 0.69 -3.95 -25.99
CA HIS A 261 1.74 -2.94 -25.78
C HIS A 261 3.01 -3.58 -25.22
#